data_c89378c61e89a39c6d1a215c6282e7b5
#
_entry.id   c89378c61e89a39c6d1a215c6282e7b5
#
_cell.length_a   1.000
_cell.length_b   1.000
_cell.length_c   1.000
_cell.angle_alpha   90.00
_cell.angle_beta   90.00
_cell.angle_gamma   90.00
#
_symmetry.space_group_name_H-M   'P 1'
#
loop_
_entity.id
_entity.type
_entity.pdbx_description
1 polymer ?
#
loop_
_entity_poly.entity_id
_entity_poly.type
_entity_poly.pdbx_seq_one_letter_code
_entity_poly.pdbx_strand_id
1 'polypeptide(L)'
;LIMTERTEIRRKEEELLVKQSVIKEIHHRVKNNLQTVAGLLRMQMRRVATEEAKAALQESLNRILSISLVHETLSLHDGERIDASAMAKRLLGLLTRSLTGADLKVITAFDGASLYLSSREAVSVALVLNELITNSLSHGFAGLKAGVLTVTLTAADGNCTITVADTGRGLGAGGGNGEKRSHLGLDIVRTIAE
;
A
#
# COMPACT_ATOMS: atom_id res chain seq x y z
N LEU A 1 13.80 -46.64 -17.08
CA LEU A 1 13.66 -45.24 -17.53
C LEU A 1 12.45 -44.57 -16.86
N ILE A 2 11.25 -45.16 -16.85
CA ILE A 2 10.02 -44.60 -16.27
C ILE A 2 10.10 -44.44 -14.74
N MET A 3 10.79 -45.31 -14.01
CA MET A 3 10.92 -45.23 -12.55
C MET A 3 11.84 -44.08 -12.11
N THR A 4 12.88 -43.78 -12.86
CA THR A 4 13.85 -42.71 -12.56
C THR A 4 13.20 -41.32 -12.75
N GLU A 5 12.40 -41.17 -13.79
CA GLU A 5 11.69 -39.92 -14.10
C GLU A 5 10.64 -39.60 -13.03
N ARG A 6 9.91 -40.59 -12.53
CA ARG A 6 8.91 -40.42 -11.47
C ARG A 6 9.53 -40.02 -10.11
N THR A 7 10.75 -40.52 -9.82
CA THR A 7 11.49 -40.18 -8.61
C THR A 7 12.03 -38.74 -8.69
N GLU A 8 12.47 -38.32 -9.87
CA GLU A 8 12.97 -36.97 -10.08
C GLU A 8 11.86 -35.92 -10.02
N ILE A 9 10.69 -36.23 -10.58
CA ILE A 9 9.50 -35.37 -10.48
C ILE A 9 9.10 -35.19 -9.01
N ARG A 10 9.02 -36.29 -8.26
CA ARG A 10 8.65 -36.26 -6.83
C ARG A 10 9.64 -35.45 -5.99
N ARG A 11 10.92 -35.57 -6.26
CA ARG A 11 11.96 -34.78 -5.58
C ARG A 11 11.82 -33.28 -5.89
N LYS A 12 11.53 -32.90 -7.14
CA LYS A 12 11.29 -31.50 -7.52
C LYS A 12 10.02 -30.94 -6.87
N GLU A 13 8.97 -31.72 -6.76
CA GLU A 13 7.74 -31.34 -6.04
C GLU A 13 8.00 -31.09 -4.55
N GLU A 14 8.76 -31.98 -3.89
CA GLU A 14 9.16 -31.82 -2.49
C GLU A 14 10.04 -30.56 -2.30
N GLU A 15 11.01 -30.32 -3.18
CA GLU A 15 11.85 -29.11 -3.15
C GLU A 15 11.02 -27.82 -3.34
N LEU A 16 10.01 -27.85 -4.21
CA LEU A 16 9.10 -26.72 -4.42
C LEU A 16 8.25 -26.45 -3.18
N LEU A 17 7.68 -27.48 -2.55
CA LEU A 17 6.90 -27.33 -1.32
C LEU A 17 7.74 -26.75 -0.18
N VAL A 18 8.97 -27.20 -0.02
CA VAL A 18 9.89 -26.63 0.98
C VAL A 18 10.18 -25.17 0.70
N LYS A 19 10.48 -24.81 -0.56
CA LYS A 19 10.71 -23.40 -0.96
C LYS A 19 9.51 -22.53 -0.69
N GLN A 20 8.30 -22.98 -1.02
CA GLN A 20 7.06 -22.24 -0.75
C GLN A 20 6.84 -22.04 0.75
N SER A 21 7.07 -23.07 1.56
CA SER A 21 6.96 -22.96 3.03
C SER A 21 7.94 -21.95 3.60
N VAL A 22 9.20 -21.94 3.13
CA VAL A 22 10.21 -20.97 3.56
C VAL A 22 9.82 -19.54 3.16
N ILE A 23 9.33 -19.33 1.93
CA ILE A 23 8.88 -18.01 1.47
C ILE A 23 7.72 -17.52 2.33
N LYS A 24 6.74 -18.36 2.62
CA LYS A 24 5.60 -18.04 3.48
C LYS A 24 6.06 -17.64 4.89
N GLU A 25 7.00 -18.37 5.47
CA GLU A 25 7.59 -18.04 6.78
C GLU A 25 8.32 -16.70 6.75
N ILE A 26 9.07 -16.40 5.68
CA ILE A 26 9.73 -15.10 5.50
C ILE A 26 8.70 -13.97 5.49
N HIS A 27 7.60 -14.10 4.72
CA HIS A 27 6.54 -13.09 4.69
C HIS A 27 5.89 -12.89 6.06
N HIS A 28 5.63 -13.97 6.80
CA HIS A 28 5.13 -13.86 8.17
C HIS A 28 6.09 -13.12 9.10
N ARG A 29 7.39 -13.41 9.02
CA ARG A 29 8.41 -12.73 9.84
C ARG A 29 8.55 -11.25 9.45
N VAL A 30 8.54 -10.92 8.16
CA VAL A 30 8.57 -9.52 7.71
C VAL A 30 7.34 -8.78 8.23
N LYS A 31 6.13 -9.34 8.11
CA LYS A 31 4.92 -8.76 8.69
C LYS A 31 5.08 -8.48 10.19
N ASN A 32 5.56 -9.46 10.96
CA ASN A 32 5.73 -9.32 12.42
C ASN A 32 6.74 -8.22 12.77
N ASN A 33 7.85 -8.15 12.04
CA ASN A 33 8.84 -7.08 12.21
C ASN A 33 8.26 -5.70 11.91
N LEU A 34 7.51 -5.57 10.81
CA LEU A 34 6.84 -4.32 10.43
C LEU A 34 5.80 -3.90 11.48
N GLN A 35 5.04 -4.84 12.05
CA GLN A 35 4.10 -4.55 13.15
C GLN A 35 4.82 -4.06 14.41
N THR A 36 6.00 -4.62 14.73
CA THR A 36 6.82 -4.16 15.85
C THR A 36 7.30 -2.72 15.62
N VAL A 37 7.80 -2.41 14.41
CA VAL A 37 8.22 -1.05 14.04
C VAL A 37 7.02 -0.09 14.10
N ALA A 38 5.87 -0.49 13.60
CA ALA A 38 4.64 0.30 13.70
C ALA A 38 4.24 0.59 15.16
N GLY A 39 4.39 -0.38 16.05
CA GLY A 39 4.19 -0.21 17.49
C GLY A 39 5.14 0.82 18.10
N LEU A 40 6.43 0.77 17.74
CA LEU A 40 7.43 1.73 18.19
C LEU A 40 7.12 3.15 17.70
N LEU A 41 6.73 3.31 16.43
CA LEU A 41 6.32 4.61 15.89
C LEU A 41 5.13 5.19 16.62
N ARG A 42 4.09 4.38 16.93
CA ARG A 42 2.94 4.83 17.73
C ARG A 42 3.35 5.29 19.14
N MET A 43 4.31 4.61 19.74
CA MET A 43 4.85 5.05 21.05
C MET A 43 5.60 6.38 20.93
N GLN A 44 6.39 6.58 19.88
CA GLN A 44 7.10 7.85 19.63
C GLN A 44 6.12 8.99 19.39
N MET A 45 5.07 8.78 18.59
CA MET A 45 4.03 9.79 18.33
C MET A 45 3.37 10.32 19.61
N ARG A 46 3.24 9.49 20.65
CA ARG A 46 2.70 9.93 21.97
C ARG A 46 3.65 10.84 22.75
N ARG A 47 4.95 10.80 22.44
CA ARG A 47 6.00 11.54 23.15
C ARG A 47 6.41 12.82 22.46
N VAL A 48 6.11 12.92 21.18
CA VAL A 48 6.45 14.09 20.36
C VAL A 48 5.50 15.24 20.65
N ALA A 49 6.06 16.43 20.87
CA ALA A 49 5.29 17.61 21.26
C ALA A 49 4.74 18.41 20.07
N THR A 50 5.38 18.34 18.90
CA THR A 50 4.99 19.14 17.74
C THR A 50 4.07 18.37 16.81
N GLU A 51 3.04 19.03 16.29
CA GLU A 51 2.10 18.42 15.34
C GLU A 51 2.77 18.05 14.01
N GLU A 52 3.79 18.82 13.59
CA GLU A 52 4.58 18.52 12.41
C GLU A 52 5.31 17.18 12.52
N ALA A 53 5.98 16.92 13.64
CA ALA A 53 6.68 15.67 13.86
C ALA A 53 5.68 14.49 14.04
N LYS A 54 4.50 14.72 14.64
CA LYS A 54 3.44 13.71 14.67
C LYS A 54 2.96 13.35 13.27
N ALA A 55 2.74 14.35 12.41
CA ALA A 55 2.33 14.14 11.02
C ALA A 55 3.37 13.32 10.23
N ALA A 56 4.65 13.63 10.35
CA ALA A 56 5.73 12.89 9.70
C ALA A 56 5.83 11.43 10.18
N LEU A 57 5.65 11.19 11.48
CA LEU A 57 5.60 9.84 12.05
C LEU A 57 4.36 9.08 11.59
N GLN A 58 3.19 9.75 11.48
CA GLN A 58 1.97 9.15 10.98
C GLN A 58 2.11 8.73 9.52
N GLU A 59 2.72 9.56 8.69
CA GLU A 59 3.03 9.24 7.29
C GLU A 59 3.94 7.99 7.19
N SER A 60 5.02 7.96 7.97
CA SER A 60 5.91 6.79 8.06
C SER A 60 5.18 5.53 8.52
N LEU A 61 4.29 5.65 9.51
CA LEU A 61 3.47 4.57 10.01
C LEU A 61 2.54 4.02 8.91
N ASN A 62 1.90 4.89 8.14
CA ASN A 62 1.00 4.50 7.06
C ASN A 62 1.74 3.73 5.96
N ARG A 63 2.96 4.15 5.59
CA ARG A 63 3.82 3.43 4.64
C ARG A 63 4.17 2.04 5.14
N ILE A 64 4.56 1.90 6.41
CA ILE A 64 4.87 0.60 7.03
C ILE A 64 3.64 -0.32 7.04
N LEU A 65 2.47 0.20 7.39
CA LEU A 65 1.23 -0.57 7.39
C LEU A 65 0.83 -1.03 5.99
N SER A 66 1.08 -0.21 4.95
CA SER A 66 0.83 -0.57 3.55
C SER A 66 1.71 -1.73 3.11
N ILE A 67 3.01 -1.69 3.42
CA ILE A 67 3.95 -2.78 3.12
C ILE A 67 3.57 -4.04 3.91
N SER A 68 3.20 -3.89 5.19
CA SER A 68 2.76 -5.01 6.04
C SER A 68 1.53 -5.72 5.48
N LEU A 69 0.59 -4.95 4.90
CA LEU A 69 -0.60 -5.50 4.25
C LEU A 69 -0.25 -6.36 3.02
N VAL A 70 0.72 -5.92 2.22
CA VAL A 70 1.21 -6.73 1.08
C VAL A 70 1.80 -8.05 1.56
N HIS A 71 2.69 -8.01 2.56
CA HIS A 71 3.31 -9.21 3.11
C HIS A 71 2.29 -10.15 3.80
N GLU A 72 1.24 -9.61 4.40
CA GLU A 72 0.14 -10.41 4.92
C GLU A 72 -0.62 -11.12 3.79
N THR A 73 -0.91 -10.41 2.71
CA THR A 73 -1.62 -10.99 1.57
C THR A 73 -0.80 -12.10 0.92
N LEU A 74 0.52 -11.92 0.80
CA LEU A 74 1.45 -12.94 0.28
C LEU A 74 1.50 -14.20 1.15
N SER A 75 1.45 -14.04 2.47
CA SER A 75 1.49 -15.19 3.38
C SER A 75 0.22 -16.03 3.41
N LEU A 76 -0.91 -15.46 2.97
CA LEU A 76 -2.22 -16.14 2.93
C LEU A 76 -2.47 -16.90 1.62
N HIS A 77 -1.75 -16.57 0.55
CA HIS A 77 -1.92 -17.20 -0.75
C HIS A 77 -0.71 -18.05 -1.07
N ASP A 78 -0.93 -19.29 -1.48
CA ASP A 78 0.13 -20.24 -1.89
C ASP A 78 0.74 -19.89 -3.27
N GLY A 79 0.41 -18.74 -3.84
CA GLY A 79 0.84 -18.28 -5.15
C GLY A 79 1.73 -17.04 -5.09
N GLU A 80 2.64 -16.94 -6.05
CA GLU A 80 3.53 -15.78 -6.23
C GLU A 80 2.79 -14.51 -6.70
N ARG A 81 1.45 -14.58 -6.86
CA ARG A 81 0.63 -13.51 -7.43
C ARG A 81 -0.39 -12.99 -6.43
N ILE A 82 -0.45 -11.67 -6.31
CA ILE A 82 -1.34 -10.92 -5.41
C ILE A 82 -2.51 -10.35 -6.22
N ASP A 83 -3.73 -10.51 -5.73
CA ASP A 83 -4.88 -9.74 -6.22
C ASP A 83 -4.72 -8.27 -5.77
N ALA A 84 -4.23 -7.45 -6.70
CA ALA A 84 -3.99 -6.02 -6.50
C ALA A 84 -5.28 -5.26 -6.20
N SER A 85 -6.41 -5.69 -6.75
CA SER A 85 -7.71 -5.05 -6.54
C SER A 85 -8.22 -5.29 -5.11
N ALA A 86 -8.11 -6.52 -4.62
CA ALA A 86 -8.43 -6.84 -3.23
C ALA A 86 -7.50 -6.10 -2.26
N MET A 87 -6.20 -6.04 -2.56
CA MET A 87 -5.20 -5.30 -1.79
C MET A 87 -5.52 -3.80 -1.75
N ALA A 88 -5.81 -3.19 -2.90
CA ALA A 88 -6.13 -1.76 -3.01
C ALA A 88 -7.40 -1.39 -2.21
N LYS A 89 -8.46 -2.22 -2.27
CA LYS A 89 -9.67 -2.04 -1.45
C LYS A 89 -9.37 -2.06 0.05
N ARG A 90 -8.54 -3.02 0.51
CA ARG A 90 -8.15 -3.12 1.92
C ARG A 90 -7.34 -1.91 2.36
N LEU A 91 -6.39 -1.46 1.51
CA LEU A 91 -5.55 -0.30 1.76
C LEU A 91 -6.38 0.98 1.85
N LEU A 92 -7.27 1.21 0.88
CA LEU A 92 -8.20 2.34 0.88
C LEU A 92 -9.01 2.39 2.18
N GLY A 93 -9.60 1.28 2.60
CA GLY A 93 -10.37 1.21 3.85
C GLY A 93 -9.52 1.43 5.11
N LEU A 94 -8.27 0.94 5.12
CA LEU A 94 -7.34 1.12 6.24
C LEU A 94 -6.94 2.60 6.39
N LEU A 95 -6.49 3.23 5.30
CA LEU A 95 -6.04 4.62 5.31
C LEU A 95 -7.18 5.60 5.60
N THR A 96 -8.35 5.37 5.01
CA THR A 96 -9.54 6.20 5.31
C THR A 96 -9.84 6.16 6.80
N ARG A 97 -9.95 4.99 7.42
CA ARG A 97 -10.20 4.87 8.87
C ARG A 97 -9.10 5.47 9.74
N SER A 98 -7.84 5.41 9.28
CA SER A 98 -6.69 5.91 10.04
C SER A 98 -6.55 7.43 9.99
N LEU A 99 -6.93 8.06 8.87
CA LEU A 99 -6.66 9.47 8.58
C LEU A 99 -7.89 10.37 8.65
N THR A 100 -9.11 9.82 8.58
CA THR A 100 -10.32 10.62 8.77
C THR A 100 -10.66 10.72 10.26
N GLY A 101 -10.72 11.97 10.75
CA GLY A 101 -11.25 12.27 12.08
C GLY A 101 -12.79 12.18 12.12
N ALA A 102 -13.37 12.39 13.31
CA ALA A 102 -14.83 12.34 13.52
C ALA A 102 -15.60 13.39 12.70
N ASP A 103 -14.96 14.50 12.34
CA ASP A 103 -15.57 15.64 11.66
C ASP A 103 -15.56 15.54 10.13
N LEU A 104 -14.82 14.58 9.56
CA LEU A 104 -14.70 14.41 8.12
C LEU A 104 -15.37 13.10 7.66
N LYS A 105 -16.41 13.18 6.85
CA LYS A 105 -17.08 12.03 6.23
C LYS A 105 -16.58 11.83 4.80
N VAL A 106 -15.76 10.80 4.57
CA VAL A 106 -15.31 10.43 3.23
C VAL A 106 -16.04 9.18 2.77
N ILE A 107 -16.73 9.30 1.62
CA ILE A 107 -17.29 8.16 0.90
C ILE A 107 -16.18 7.64 0.00
N THR A 108 -15.85 6.36 0.15
CA THR A 108 -14.84 5.71 -0.69
C THR A 108 -15.49 4.82 -1.74
N ALA A 109 -15.01 4.91 -2.97
CA ALA A 109 -15.38 4.03 -4.06
C ALA A 109 -14.12 3.36 -4.64
N PHE A 110 -14.27 2.13 -5.06
CA PHE A 110 -13.24 1.39 -5.78
C PHE A 110 -13.84 0.80 -7.06
N ASP A 111 -13.16 1.02 -8.19
CA ASP A 111 -13.49 0.43 -9.47
C ASP A 111 -12.26 -0.27 -10.05
N GLY A 112 -12.43 -1.47 -10.54
CA GLY A 112 -11.36 -2.26 -11.15
C GLY A 112 -11.64 -3.76 -11.13
N ALA A 113 -11.29 -4.43 -12.21
CA ALA A 113 -11.31 -5.88 -12.32
C ALA A 113 -10.18 -6.51 -11.51
N SER A 114 -10.25 -7.82 -11.25
CA SER A 114 -9.18 -8.56 -10.60
C SER A 114 -7.90 -8.48 -11.43
N LEU A 115 -6.86 -7.94 -10.83
CA LEU A 115 -5.52 -7.79 -11.41
C LEU A 115 -4.51 -8.51 -10.52
N TYR A 116 -3.78 -9.44 -11.10
CA TYR A 116 -2.79 -10.22 -10.38
C TYR A 116 -1.37 -9.74 -10.68
N LEU A 117 -0.66 -9.32 -9.65
CA LEU A 117 0.70 -8.79 -9.69
C LEU A 117 1.68 -9.73 -8.97
N SER A 118 2.96 -9.65 -9.35
CA SER A 118 4.04 -10.22 -8.54
C SER A 118 4.18 -9.50 -7.21
N SER A 119 4.86 -10.11 -6.25
CA SER A 119 5.13 -9.51 -4.94
C SER A 119 5.78 -8.13 -5.05
N ARG A 120 6.74 -7.99 -5.96
CA ARG A 120 7.48 -6.75 -6.17
C ARG A 120 6.58 -5.64 -6.71
N GLU A 121 5.80 -5.94 -7.73
CA GLU A 121 4.84 -4.99 -8.31
C GLU A 121 3.77 -4.59 -7.30
N ALA A 122 3.27 -5.53 -6.51
CA ALA A 122 2.27 -5.26 -5.49
C ALA A 122 2.78 -4.32 -4.39
N VAL A 123 4.05 -4.45 -3.98
CA VAL A 123 4.68 -3.48 -3.04
C VAL A 123 4.73 -2.09 -3.67
N SER A 124 5.15 -1.98 -4.93
CA SER A 124 5.21 -0.70 -5.65
C SER A 124 3.83 -0.07 -5.75
N VAL A 125 2.82 -0.82 -6.16
CA VAL A 125 1.41 -0.38 -6.24
C VAL A 125 0.89 0.05 -4.87
N ALA A 126 1.19 -0.69 -3.81
CA ALA A 126 0.76 -0.34 -2.45
C ALA A 126 1.38 0.98 -1.97
N LEU A 127 2.65 1.22 -2.26
CA LEU A 127 3.31 2.49 -1.92
C LEU A 127 2.73 3.66 -2.69
N VAL A 128 2.52 3.52 -4.01
CA VAL A 128 1.88 4.55 -4.85
C VAL A 128 0.48 4.87 -4.33
N LEU A 129 -0.34 3.85 -4.07
CA LEU A 129 -1.69 4.02 -3.52
C LEU A 129 -1.66 4.71 -2.15
N ASN A 130 -0.72 4.31 -1.27
CA ASN A 130 -0.56 4.94 0.04
C ASN A 130 -0.32 6.45 -0.12
N GLU A 131 0.62 6.86 -0.97
CA GLU A 131 0.95 8.26 -1.17
C GLU A 131 -0.23 9.05 -1.76
N LEU A 132 -0.88 8.53 -2.80
CA LEU A 132 -2.00 9.22 -3.45
C LEU A 132 -3.21 9.33 -2.53
N ILE A 133 -3.59 8.27 -1.84
CA ILE A 133 -4.72 8.27 -0.88
C ILE A 133 -4.43 9.19 0.31
N THR A 134 -3.21 9.12 0.86
CA THR A 134 -2.81 9.98 1.98
C THR A 134 -2.83 11.44 1.58
N ASN A 135 -2.35 11.78 0.39
CA ASN A 135 -2.39 13.15 -0.14
C ASN A 135 -3.83 13.66 -0.27
N SER A 136 -4.74 12.85 -0.81
CA SER A 136 -6.16 13.22 -0.92
C SER A 136 -6.78 13.42 0.47
N LEU A 137 -6.57 12.49 1.41
CA LEU A 137 -7.18 12.56 2.74
C LEU A 137 -6.60 13.69 3.60
N SER A 138 -5.29 13.93 3.54
CA SER A 138 -4.61 14.92 4.39
C SER A 138 -4.65 16.33 3.81
N HIS A 139 -4.57 16.46 2.49
CA HIS A 139 -4.47 17.75 1.80
C HIS A 139 -5.71 18.09 0.98
N GLY A 140 -6.22 17.12 0.21
CA GLY A 140 -7.41 17.32 -0.62
C GLY A 140 -8.63 17.71 0.20
N PHE A 141 -8.89 17.02 1.30
CA PHE A 141 -10.05 17.27 2.16
C PHE A 141 -9.77 18.18 3.36
N ALA A 142 -8.61 18.82 3.45
CA ALA A 142 -8.27 19.70 4.58
C ALA A 142 -9.32 20.82 4.76
N GLY A 143 -9.98 20.86 5.93
CA GLY A 143 -11.03 21.84 6.28
C GLY A 143 -12.39 21.59 5.62
N LEU A 144 -12.57 20.48 4.90
CA LEU A 144 -13.88 20.03 4.41
C LEU A 144 -14.54 19.10 5.44
N LYS A 145 -15.87 19.01 5.39
CA LYS A 145 -16.67 18.13 6.27
C LYS A 145 -17.07 16.82 5.59
N ALA A 146 -17.05 16.79 4.27
CA ALA A 146 -17.39 15.62 3.49
C ALA A 146 -16.67 15.61 2.14
N GLY A 147 -16.50 14.43 1.55
CA GLY A 147 -15.96 14.26 0.21
C GLY A 147 -16.10 12.83 -0.30
N VAL A 148 -15.73 12.65 -1.56
CA VAL A 148 -15.68 11.35 -2.22
C VAL A 148 -14.26 11.10 -2.67
N LEU A 149 -13.76 9.90 -2.41
CA LEU A 149 -12.46 9.42 -2.85
C LEU A 149 -12.65 8.15 -3.67
N THR A 150 -12.28 8.20 -4.93
CA THR A 150 -12.41 7.07 -5.86
C THR A 150 -11.03 6.56 -6.25
N VAL A 151 -10.84 5.27 -6.15
CA VAL A 151 -9.63 4.57 -6.63
C VAL A 151 -10.03 3.66 -7.77
N THR A 152 -9.36 3.81 -8.91
CA THR A 152 -9.58 2.97 -10.09
C THR A 152 -8.28 2.25 -10.45
N LEU A 153 -8.39 0.94 -10.70
CA LEU A 153 -7.29 0.10 -11.18
C LEU A 153 -7.67 -0.51 -12.51
N THR A 154 -6.88 -0.23 -13.55
CA THR A 154 -7.08 -0.82 -14.87
C THR A 154 -5.77 -1.42 -15.38
N ALA A 155 -5.88 -2.45 -16.21
CA ALA A 155 -4.74 -3.03 -16.90
C ALA A 155 -5.04 -3.10 -18.39
N ALA A 156 -4.15 -2.55 -19.19
CA ALA A 156 -4.21 -2.61 -20.65
C ALA A 156 -2.78 -2.67 -21.22
N ASP A 157 -2.57 -3.47 -22.24
CA ASP A 157 -1.31 -3.56 -22.98
C ASP A 157 -0.07 -3.81 -22.09
N GLY A 158 -0.23 -4.63 -21.05
CA GLY A 158 0.84 -4.94 -20.09
C GLY A 158 1.12 -3.84 -19.05
N ASN A 159 0.39 -2.74 -19.08
CA ASN A 159 0.52 -1.64 -18.14
C ASN A 159 -0.61 -1.67 -17.11
N CYS A 160 -0.27 -1.33 -15.87
CA CYS A 160 -1.24 -1.10 -14.80
C CYS A 160 -1.41 0.41 -14.60
N THR A 161 -2.64 0.90 -14.75
CA THR A 161 -2.98 2.30 -14.50
C THR A 161 -3.73 2.43 -13.19
N ILE A 162 -3.21 3.30 -12.32
CA ILE A 162 -3.80 3.63 -11.03
C ILE A 162 -4.34 5.06 -11.12
N THR A 163 -5.62 5.24 -10.87
CA THR A 163 -6.24 6.56 -10.78
C THR A 163 -6.80 6.76 -9.39
N VAL A 164 -6.43 7.86 -8.74
CA VAL A 164 -7.01 8.31 -7.48
C VAL A 164 -7.64 9.67 -7.72
N ALA A 165 -8.95 9.75 -7.58
CA ALA A 165 -9.73 10.96 -7.78
C ALA A 165 -10.45 11.35 -6.48
N ASP A 166 -10.37 12.61 -6.11
CA ASP A 166 -11.06 13.15 -4.95
C ASP A 166 -11.90 14.41 -5.32
N THR A 167 -12.92 14.68 -4.51
CA THR A 167 -13.76 15.87 -4.61
C THR A 167 -13.29 16.97 -3.66
N GLY A 168 -12.00 16.97 -3.33
CA GLY A 168 -11.37 17.93 -2.46
C GLY A 168 -11.13 19.30 -3.12
N ARG A 169 -10.20 20.06 -2.55
CA ARG A 169 -9.84 21.41 -3.00
C ARG A 169 -9.11 21.44 -4.35
N GLY A 170 -8.72 20.26 -4.86
CA GLY A 170 -7.85 20.15 -6.02
C GLY A 170 -6.40 20.57 -5.73
N LEU A 171 -5.54 20.35 -6.69
CA LEU A 171 -4.19 20.90 -6.70
C LEU A 171 -4.34 22.40 -6.98
N GLY A 172 -4.30 23.24 -5.95
CA GLY A 172 -4.50 24.68 -6.09
C GLY A 172 -3.65 25.28 -7.20
N ALA A 173 -4.20 26.22 -7.95
CA ALA A 173 -3.53 26.96 -9.01
C ALA A 173 -2.37 27.87 -8.50
N GLY A 174 -1.88 27.67 -7.29
CA GLY A 174 -0.82 28.38 -6.59
C GLY A 174 0.53 27.64 -6.67
N GLY A 175 1.00 27.34 -7.85
CA GLY A 175 2.40 26.95 -8.11
C GLY A 175 3.31 28.18 -8.08
N GLY A 176 3.22 29.03 -7.04
CA GLY A 176 4.06 30.20 -6.91
C GLY A 176 4.51 30.40 -5.46
N ASN A 177 5.78 30.25 -5.25
CA ASN A 177 6.60 30.72 -4.11
C ASN A 177 6.24 30.22 -2.70
N GLY A 178 7.13 29.41 -2.17
CA GLY A 178 7.44 29.35 -0.74
C GLY A 178 6.81 28.19 -0.01
N GLU A 179 7.48 27.19 -0.03
CA GLU A 179 7.84 26.17 0.94
C GLU A 179 8.11 24.86 0.19
N LYS A 180 9.35 24.49 0.15
CA LYS A 180 9.78 23.12 -0.19
C LYS A 180 9.23 22.18 0.88
N ARG A 181 7.90 22.01 0.93
CA ARG A 181 7.33 20.85 1.61
C ARG A 181 7.77 19.65 0.79
N SER A 182 8.55 18.84 1.41
CA SER A 182 9.09 17.60 0.90
C SER A 182 8.03 16.86 0.09
N HIS A 183 8.10 16.93 -1.23
CA HIS A 183 7.29 16.11 -2.15
C HIS A 183 7.86 14.68 -2.20
N LEU A 184 8.44 14.19 -1.11
CA LEU A 184 9.03 12.87 -1.02
C LEU A 184 8.07 11.80 -1.51
N GLY A 185 6.77 11.95 -1.21
CA GLY A 185 5.73 11.03 -1.68
C GLY A 185 5.57 11.01 -3.20
N LEU A 186 5.51 12.18 -3.84
CA LEU A 186 5.42 12.28 -5.31
C LEU A 186 6.72 11.86 -6.00
N ASP A 187 7.88 12.09 -5.36
CA ASP A 187 9.17 11.61 -5.86
C ASP A 187 9.25 10.08 -5.81
N ILE A 188 8.70 9.44 -4.77
CA ILE A 188 8.55 7.99 -4.69
C ILE A 188 7.66 7.49 -5.83
N VAL A 189 6.49 8.12 -6.05
CA VAL A 189 5.58 7.75 -7.15
C VAL A 189 6.27 7.83 -8.50
N ARG A 190 7.02 8.90 -8.77
CA ARG A 190 7.79 9.06 -10.02
C ARG A 190 8.85 7.98 -10.20
N THR A 191 9.63 7.70 -9.14
CA THR A 191 10.70 6.69 -9.17
C THR A 191 10.17 5.27 -9.38
N ILE A 192 8.93 4.99 -8.96
CA ILE A 192 8.31 3.66 -9.09
C ILE A 192 7.60 3.50 -10.44
N ALA A 193 7.08 4.60 -11.02
CA ALA A 193 6.34 4.60 -12.28
C ALA A 193 7.23 4.56 -13.53
N GLU A 194 8.54 4.81 -13.40
CA GLU A 194 9.58 4.62 -14.43
C GLU A 194 10.12 3.18 -14.44
#